data_ab6616dd90f0e7db9a9a347ee44bf2b6
#
_entry.id   ab6616dd90f0e7db9a9a347ee44bf2b6
#
_cell.length_a   1.000
_cell.length_b   1.000
_cell.length_c   1.000
_cell.angle_alpha   90.00
_cell.angle_beta   90.00
_cell.angle_gamma   90.00
#
_symmetry.space_group_name_H-M   'P 1'
#
loop_
_entity.id
_entity.type
_entity.pdbx_description
1 polymer ?
#
loop_
_entity_poly.entity_id
_entity_poly.type
_entity_poly.pdbx_seq_one_letter_code
_entity_poly.pdbx_strand_id
1 'polypeptide(L)'
;MSGHSKFANIKHKKEKNDAKKGKIFTIIGREIAVAVKDGGPDPENNSKLRDVIAKAKANNMPNDTIDRGIKKAAGDGDGVNYEEVTYEGYGPSGIAIIVKALTDNKNRTASNVRNAFTKGSGSVGTQGCVSYMFDEKGQIIISKEELEDNDIEVDADELMMLALDAGAEDFSDEEEAYEIITAPEDFSAVREVLEKENYPMASAEVTMIPQNYVTLTDENDIRQLNRTLDLLDEDDDVQNVYHNWDE
;
A
#
# COMPACT_ATOMS: atom_id res chain seq x y z
N MET A 1 15.65 -5.88 17.01
CA MET A 1 15.65 -4.41 16.93
C MET A 1 15.26 -3.97 15.51
N SER A 2 14.12 -4.45 15.02
CA SER A 2 13.64 -4.19 13.64
C SER A 2 12.30 -3.40 13.60
N GLY A 3 11.70 -3.09 14.76
CA GLY A 3 10.37 -2.48 14.80
C GLY A 3 10.34 -0.99 14.50
N HIS A 4 11.36 -0.24 14.87
CA HIS A 4 11.39 1.22 14.66
C HIS A 4 11.41 1.63 13.18
N SER A 5 12.00 0.83 12.29
CA SER A 5 12.10 1.18 10.87
C SER A 5 10.76 0.99 10.13
N LYS A 6 9.98 -0.04 10.46
CA LYS A 6 8.72 -0.33 9.77
C LYS A 6 7.66 0.76 9.98
N PHE A 7 7.46 1.18 11.25
CA PHE A 7 6.48 2.22 11.57
C PHE A 7 6.96 3.60 11.12
N ALA A 8 8.25 3.91 11.25
CA ALA A 8 8.84 5.14 10.74
C ALA A 8 8.65 5.27 9.22
N ASN A 9 8.82 4.19 8.46
CA ASN A 9 8.59 4.17 7.01
C ASN A 9 7.11 4.42 6.67
N ILE A 10 6.17 3.89 7.45
CA ILE A 10 4.73 4.13 7.28
C ILE A 10 4.40 5.60 7.61
N LYS A 11 4.95 6.15 8.69
CA LYS A 11 4.78 7.56 9.08
C LYS A 11 5.35 8.51 8.02
N HIS A 12 6.55 8.25 7.51
CA HIS A 12 7.15 9.00 6.39
C HIS A 12 6.34 8.89 5.10
N LYS A 13 5.81 7.71 4.78
CA LYS A 13 4.92 7.51 3.63
C LYS A 13 3.63 8.32 3.80
N LYS A 14 3.05 8.36 5.02
CA LYS A 14 1.85 9.15 5.32
C LYS A 14 2.12 10.67 5.20
N GLU A 15 3.24 11.17 5.72
CA GLU A 15 3.64 12.59 5.60
C GLU A 15 3.91 13.01 4.14
N LYS A 16 4.61 12.19 3.35
CA LYS A 16 4.78 12.41 1.90
C LYS A 16 3.44 12.41 1.16
N ASN A 17 2.51 11.57 1.58
CA ASN A 17 1.19 11.43 0.98
C ASN A 17 0.32 12.65 1.26
N ASP A 18 0.38 13.25 2.44
CA ASP A 18 -0.37 14.48 2.74
C ASP A 18 0.06 15.67 1.86
N ALA A 19 1.32 15.73 1.45
CA ALA A 19 1.83 16.71 0.50
C ALA A 19 1.38 16.45 -0.96
N LYS A 20 0.91 15.22 -1.28
CA LYS A 20 0.56 14.77 -2.64
C LYS A 20 -0.90 14.32 -2.77
N LYS A 21 -1.84 14.92 -2.03
CA LYS A 21 -3.28 14.53 -2.01
C LYS A 21 -3.90 14.30 -3.38
N GLY A 22 -3.52 15.08 -4.39
CA GLY A 22 -4.03 14.95 -5.76
C GLY A 22 -3.66 13.61 -6.40
N LYS A 23 -2.42 13.15 -6.20
CA LYS A 23 -1.97 11.85 -6.72
C LYS A 23 -2.67 10.69 -6.04
N ILE A 24 -2.79 10.73 -4.71
CA ILE A 24 -3.50 9.66 -3.96
C ILE A 24 -4.93 9.51 -4.44
N PHE A 25 -5.64 10.62 -4.70
CA PHE A 25 -7.00 10.55 -5.24
C PHE A 25 -7.04 9.96 -6.66
N THR A 26 -6.01 10.19 -7.48
CA THR A 26 -5.87 9.57 -8.80
C THR A 26 -5.67 8.05 -8.67
N ILE A 27 -4.77 7.62 -7.77
CA ILE A 27 -4.51 6.22 -7.45
C ILE A 27 -5.79 5.52 -6.99
N ILE A 28 -6.44 6.05 -5.96
CA ILE A 28 -7.68 5.48 -5.41
C ILE A 28 -8.80 5.47 -6.47
N GLY A 29 -8.90 6.49 -7.29
CA GLY A 29 -9.88 6.55 -8.37
C GLY A 29 -9.71 5.43 -9.40
N ARG A 30 -8.47 5.02 -9.70
CA ARG A 30 -8.17 3.88 -10.56
C ARG A 30 -8.49 2.55 -9.86
N GLU A 31 -8.16 2.43 -8.57
CA GLU A 31 -8.51 1.25 -7.77
C GLU A 31 -10.04 1.05 -7.68
N ILE A 32 -10.80 2.13 -7.50
CA ILE A 32 -12.28 2.10 -7.55
C ILE A 32 -12.75 1.58 -8.91
N ALA A 33 -12.19 2.09 -10.02
CA ALA A 33 -12.60 1.69 -11.36
C ALA A 33 -12.35 0.18 -11.60
N VAL A 34 -11.22 -0.35 -11.14
CA VAL A 34 -10.88 -1.78 -11.23
C VAL A 34 -11.82 -2.60 -10.33
N ALA A 35 -11.99 -2.19 -9.06
CA ALA A 35 -12.84 -2.92 -8.13
C ALA A 35 -14.30 -3.01 -8.60
N VAL A 36 -14.86 -1.93 -9.16
CA VAL A 36 -16.21 -1.91 -9.73
C VAL A 36 -16.32 -2.81 -10.96
N LYS A 37 -15.29 -2.81 -11.82
CA LYS A 37 -15.27 -3.65 -13.01
C LYS A 37 -15.23 -5.15 -12.66
N ASP A 38 -14.47 -5.51 -11.63
CA ASP A 38 -14.29 -6.91 -11.21
C ASP A 38 -15.48 -7.47 -10.44
N GLY A 39 -16.07 -6.69 -9.52
CA GLY A 39 -17.10 -7.16 -8.59
C GLY A 39 -18.41 -6.38 -8.59
N GLY A 40 -18.55 -5.39 -9.49
CA GLY A 40 -19.75 -4.55 -9.57
C GLY A 40 -19.71 -3.34 -8.62
N PRO A 41 -20.69 -2.40 -8.78
CA PRO A 41 -20.68 -1.11 -8.09
C PRO A 41 -21.27 -1.14 -6.67
N ASP A 42 -21.78 -2.28 -6.23
CA ASP A 42 -22.41 -2.42 -4.92
C ASP A 42 -21.40 -2.85 -3.86
N PRO A 43 -21.04 -2.00 -2.90
CA PRO A 43 -20.08 -2.33 -1.86
C PRO A 43 -20.53 -3.49 -0.95
N GLU A 44 -21.83 -3.71 -0.78
CA GLU A 44 -22.35 -4.81 0.04
C GLU A 44 -21.96 -6.19 -0.54
N ASN A 45 -21.83 -6.27 -1.85
CA ASN A 45 -21.49 -7.48 -2.59
C ASN A 45 -20.05 -7.50 -3.14
N ASN A 46 -19.23 -6.47 -2.86
CA ASN A 46 -17.89 -6.31 -3.40
C ASN A 46 -16.91 -5.92 -2.28
N SER A 47 -16.23 -6.91 -1.68
CA SER A 47 -15.26 -6.69 -0.60
C SER A 47 -14.09 -5.82 -1.03
N LYS A 48 -13.55 -6.03 -2.25
CA LYS A 48 -12.48 -5.20 -2.82
C LYS A 48 -12.89 -3.73 -2.89
N LEU A 49 -14.14 -3.45 -3.30
CA LEU A 49 -14.65 -2.08 -3.34
C LEU A 49 -14.81 -1.48 -1.93
N ARG A 50 -15.24 -2.28 -0.94
CA ARG A 50 -15.30 -1.83 0.46
C ARG A 50 -13.94 -1.41 0.99
N ASP A 51 -12.91 -2.22 0.72
CA ASP A 51 -11.53 -1.92 1.15
C ASP A 51 -11.01 -0.63 0.50
N VAL A 52 -11.26 -0.45 -0.81
CA VAL A 52 -10.88 0.78 -1.53
C VAL A 52 -11.64 2.00 -1.01
N ILE A 53 -12.94 1.87 -0.67
CA ILE A 53 -13.73 2.95 -0.05
C ILE A 53 -13.18 3.29 1.34
N ALA A 54 -12.82 2.29 2.15
CA ALA A 54 -12.20 2.53 3.45
C ALA A 54 -10.86 3.27 3.31
N LYS A 55 -10.01 2.86 2.38
CA LYS A 55 -8.75 3.54 2.02
C LYS A 55 -9.00 4.99 1.56
N ALA A 56 -10.03 5.22 0.74
CA ALA A 56 -10.41 6.55 0.29
C ALA A 56 -10.81 7.47 1.45
N LYS A 57 -11.63 6.98 2.38
CA LYS A 57 -12.05 7.71 3.58
C LYS A 57 -10.86 8.00 4.51
N ALA A 58 -9.98 7.04 4.73
CA ALA A 58 -8.75 7.20 5.52
C ALA A 58 -7.82 8.28 4.95
N ASN A 59 -7.85 8.48 3.61
CA ASN A 59 -7.12 9.55 2.92
C ASN A 59 -7.94 10.85 2.75
N ASN A 60 -9.05 11.01 3.48
CA ASN A 60 -9.92 12.19 3.43
C ASN A 60 -10.48 12.50 2.04
N MET A 61 -10.72 11.47 1.21
CA MET A 61 -11.41 11.66 -0.08
C MET A 61 -12.89 11.96 0.17
N PRO A 62 -13.44 13.07 -0.41
CA PRO A 62 -14.85 13.39 -0.23
C PRO A 62 -15.77 12.29 -0.74
N ASN A 63 -16.85 11.99 0.00
CA ASN A 63 -17.83 10.97 -0.38
C ASN A 63 -18.38 11.20 -1.80
N ASP A 64 -18.69 12.45 -2.19
CA ASP A 64 -19.15 12.79 -3.55
C ASP A 64 -18.13 12.40 -4.64
N THR A 65 -16.84 12.40 -4.32
CA THR A 65 -15.78 11.99 -5.26
C THR A 65 -15.74 10.47 -5.39
N ILE A 66 -15.89 9.76 -4.29
CA ILE A 66 -16.01 8.30 -4.25
C ILE A 66 -17.23 7.86 -5.06
N ASP A 67 -18.41 8.42 -4.77
CA ASP A 67 -19.67 8.07 -5.45
C ASP A 67 -19.61 8.36 -6.96
N ARG A 68 -19.00 9.49 -7.35
CA ARG A 68 -18.78 9.81 -8.78
C ARG A 68 -17.84 8.80 -9.45
N GLY A 69 -16.79 8.37 -8.75
CA GLY A 69 -15.87 7.34 -9.24
C GLY A 69 -16.58 6.03 -9.50
N ILE A 70 -17.37 5.55 -8.53
CA ILE A 70 -18.17 4.32 -8.64
C ILE A 70 -19.17 4.41 -9.79
N LYS A 71 -19.96 5.51 -9.87
CA LYS A 71 -20.93 5.73 -10.94
C LYS A 71 -20.29 5.78 -12.31
N LYS A 72 -19.13 6.45 -12.44
CA LYS A 72 -18.39 6.52 -13.70
C LYS A 72 -17.90 5.13 -14.13
N ALA A 73 -17.38 4.34 -13.18
CA ALA A 73 -16.90 2.99 -13.46
C ALA A 73 -18.02 1.98 -13.80
N ALA A 74 -19.22 2.18 -13.23
CA ALA A 74 -20.41 1.34 -13.48
C ALA A 74 -21.15 1.68 -14.79
N GLY A 75 -20.86 2.84 -15.40
CA GLY A 75 -21.53 3.26 -16.65
C GLY A 75 -21.03 2.48 -17.86
N ASP A 76 -21.97 2.19 -18.80
CA ASP A 76 -21.70 1.44 -20.06
C ASP A 76 -20.94 2.25 -21.13
N GLY A 77 -20.28 3.35 -20.79
CA GLY A 77 -19.62 4.21 -21.78
C GLY A 77 -18.15 4.40 -21.51
N ASP A 78 -17.32 4.32 -22.54
CA ASP A 78 -15.92 4.78 -22.68
C ASP A 78 -15.03 4.77 -21.40
N GLY A 79 -15.28 3.83 -20.48
CA GLY A 79 -14.46 3.65 -19.29
C GLY A 79 -13.04 3.25 -19.70
N VAL A 80 -12.06 4.04 -19.26
CA VAL A 80 -10.65 3.69 -19.40
C VAL A 80 -10.44 2.30 -18.81
N ASN A 81 -9.94 1.38 -19.63
CA ASN A 81 -9.63 0.03 -19.19
C ASN A 81 -8.24 0.03 -18.55
N TYR A 82 -8.18 0.04 -17.22
CA TYR A 82 -6.92 -0.11 -16.50
C TYR A 82 -6.54 -1.58 -16.42
N GLU A 83 -5.26 -1.84 -16.65
CA GLU A 83 -4.64 -3.16 -16.48
C GLU A 83 -3.57 -3.08 -15.40
N GLU A 84 -3.56 -4.09 -14.53
CA GLU A 84 -2.50 -4.24 -13.53
C GLU A 84 -1.23 -4.77 -14.22
N VAL A 85 -0.10 -4.13 -13.89
CA VAL A 85 1.22 -4.55 -14.38
C VAL A 85 2.21 -4.47 -13.22
N THR A 86 2.99 -5.53 -13.04
CA THR A 86 4.06 -5.56 -12.05
C THR A 86 5.41 -5.53 -12.76
N TYR A 87 6.29 -4.65 -12.29
CA TYR A 87 7.68 -4.59 -12.71
C TYR A 87 8.55 -4.94 -11.51
N GLU A 88 9.61 -5.67 -11.78
CA GLU A 88 10.57 -6.13 -10.79
C GLU A 88 11.98 -5.73 -11.22
N GLY A 89 12.83 -5.43 -10.26
CA GLY A 89 14.20 -5.05 -10.58
C GLY A 89 15.06 -4.81 -9.35
N TYR A 90 16.27 -4.40 -9.63
CA TYR A 90 17.26 -4.09 -8.60
C TYR A 90 17.68 -2.63 -8.69
N GLY A 91 17.70 -1.98 -7.52
CA GLY A 91 18.35 -0.69 -7.30
C GLY A 91 19.84 -0.84 -7.00
N PRO A 92 20.50 0.26 -6.58
CA PRO A 92 21.90 0.24 -6.15
C PRO A 92 22.14 -0.81 -5.06
N SER A 93 23.33 -1.37 -5.02
CA SER A 93 23.77 -2.38 -4.03
C SER A 93 22.82 -3.59 -3.90
N GLY A 94 22.05 -3.89 -4.96
CA GLY A 94 21.18 -5.06 -5.01
C GLY A 94 19.88 -4.92 -4.23
N ILE A 95 19.45 -3.71 -3.90
CA ILE A 95 18.12 -3.48 -3.32
C ILE A 95 17.05 -4.03 -4.26
N ALA A 96 16.23 -4.94 -3.77
CA ALA A 96 15.10 -5.50 -4.50
C ALA A 96 13.95 -4.48 -4.54
N ILE A 97 13.36 -4.25 -5.71
CA ILE A 97 12.27 -3.30 -5.90
C ILE A 97 11.16 -3.95 -6.72
N ILE A 98 9.93 -3.88 -6.21
CA ILE A 98 8.69 -4.25 -6.91
C ILE A 98 7.87 -3.00 -7.14
N VAL A 99 7.39 -2.81 -8.38
CA VAL A 99 6.53 -1.69 -8.78
C VAL A 99 5.20 -2.26 -9.25
N LYS A 100 4.12 -2.01 -8.51
CA LYS A 100 2.74 -2.30 -8.97
C LYS A 100 2.17 -1.05 -9.64
N ALA A 101 1.65 -1.21 -10.86
CA ALA A 101 1.08 -0.12 -11.65
C ALA A 101 -0.32 -0.49 -12.16
N LEU A 102 -1.20 0.51 -12.24
CA LEU A 102 -2.48 0.47 -12.94
C LEU A 102 -2.43 1.43 -14.14
N THR A 103 -2.47 0.89 -15.34
CA THR A 103 -2.26 1.70 -16.55
C THR A 103 -3.24 1.38 -17.66
N ASP A 104 -3.56 2.39 -18.44
CA ASP A 104 -4.25 2.28 -19.72
C ASP A 104 -3.26 2.13 -20.90
N ASN A 105 -1.94 2.23 -20.64
CA ASN A 105 -0.89 2.15 -21.65
C ASN A 105 0.41 1.51 -21.12
N LYS A 106 0.48 0.18 -21.21
CA LYS A 106 1.64 -0.60 -20.74
C LYS A 106 2.99 -0.15 -21.31
N ASN A 107 3.02 0.32 -22.57
CA ASN A 107 4.28 0.75 -23.21
C ASN A 107 4.80 2.05 -22.60
N ARG A 108 3.91 3.00 -22.32
CA ARG A 108 4.25 4.24 -21.61
C ARG A 108 4.81 3.92 -20.23
N THR A 109 4.09 3.16 -19.44
CA THR A 109 4.47 2.80 -18.07
C THR A 109 5.79 2.02 -18.04
N ALA A 110 5.97 1.03 -18.93
CA ALA A 110 7.22 0.29 -19.04
C ALA A 110 8.43 1.19 -19.36
N SER A 111 8.24 2.19 -20.20
CA SER A 111 9.29 3.15 -20.54
C SER A 111 9.64 4.05 -19.35
N ASN A 112 8.62 4.53 -18.63
CA ASN A 112 8.80 5.38 -17.44
C ASN A 112 9.51 4.62 -16.32
N VAL A 113 9.05 3.40 -16.02
CA VAL A 113 9.67 2.56 -14.98
C VAL A 113 11.13 2.25 -15.31
N ARG A 114 11.44 1.83 -16.55
CA ARG A 114 12.84 1.60 -16.96
C ARG A 114 13.69 2.85 -16.83
N ASN A 115 13.15 4.02 -17.22
CA ASN A 115 13.85 5.29 -17.07
C ASN A 115 14.14 5.63 -15.61
N ALA A 116 13.18 5.41 -14.70
CA ALA A 116 13.36 5.62 -13.27
C ALA A 116 14.49 4.76 -12.70
N PHE A 117 14.48 3.45 -12.99
CA PHE A 117 15.54 2.53 -12.56
C PHE A 117 16.90 2.95 -13.13
N THR A 118 16.99 3.22 -14.44
CA THR A 118 18.25 3.60 -15.10
C THR A 118 18.84 4.88 -14.52
N LYS A 119 18.00 5.90 -14.26
CA LYS A 119 18.44 7.17 -13.67
C LYS A 119 18.94 7.05 -12.23
N GLY A 120 18.49 6.03 -11.52
CA GLY A 120 18.94 5.71 -10.17
C GLY A 120 19.95 4.56 -10.12
N SER A 121 20.68 4.32 -11.21
CA SER A 121 21.72 3.28 -11.31
C SER A 121 21.22 1.85 -11.04
N GLY A 122 19.93 1.61 -11.24
CA GLY A 122 19.29 0.31 -11.14
C GLY A 122 18.94 -0.28 -12.51
N SER A 123 18.27 -1.41 -12.50
CA SER A 123 17.80 -2.09 -13.71
C SER A 123 16.51 -2.86 -13.47
N VAL A 124 15.59 -2.80 -14.43
CA VAL A 124 14.40 -3.66 -14.45
C VAL A 124 14.83 -5.05 -14.92
N GLY A 125 14.45 -6.08 -14.16
CA GLY A 125 14.70 -7.47 -14.46
C GLY A 125 13.52 -8.16 -15.14
N THR A 126 13.56 -9.49 -15.16
CA THR A 126 12.44 -10.32 -15.60
C THR A 126 11.45 -10.52 -14.45
N GLN A 127 10.19 -10.81 -14.79
CA GLN A 127 9.20 -11.16 -13.80
C GLN A 127 9.66 -12.34 -12.93
N GLY A 128 9.48 -12.25 -11.62
CA GLY A 128 9.94 -13.25 -10.64
C GLY A 128 11.38 -13.07 -10.17
N CYS A 129 12.11 -12.02 -10.64
CA CYS A 129 13.52 -11.85 -10.26
C CYS A 129 13.72 -11.40 -8.81
N VAL A 130 12.73 -10.74 -8.20
CA VAL A 130 12.78 -10.30 -6.79
C VAL A 130 11.53 -10.63 -5.98
N SER A 131 10.40 -10.99 -6.59
CA SER A 131 9.13 -11.25 -5.89
C SER A 131 9.24 -12.37 -4.85
N TYR A 132 10.13 -13.35 -5.07
CA TYR A 132 10.39 -14.43 -4.10
C TYR A 132 11.02 -13.95 -2.77
N MET A 133 11.49 -12.71 -2.73
CA MET A 133 12.07 -12.08 -1.54
C MET A 133 11.02 -11.36 -0.68
N PHE A 134 9.77 -11.37 -1.10
CA PHE A 134 8.65 -10.69 -0.45
C PHE A 134 7.49 -11.65 -0.22
N ASP A 135 6.77 -11.44 0.86
CA ASP A 135 5.50 -12.11 1.15
C ASP A 135 4.35 -11.12 0.96
N GLU A 136 3.32 -11.51 0.20
CA GLU A 136 2.09 -10.71 0.10
C GLU A 136 1.22 -10.99 1.32
N LYS A 137 0.94 -9.95 2.12
CA LYS A 137 0.20 -10.03 3.38
C LYS A 137 -0.77 -8.87 3.53
N GLY A 138 -1.86 -9.08 4.23
CA GLY A 138 -2.60 -7.99 4.82
C GLY A 138 -1.83 -7.44 6.01
N GLN A 139 -1.65 -6.12 6.07
CA GLN A 139 -1.00 -5.43 7.18
C GLN A 139 -1.92 -4.34 7.70
N ILE A 140 -2.19 -4.37 9.00
CA ILE A 140 -2.96 -3.34 9.69
C ILE A 140 -2.09 -2.77 10.81
N ILE A 141 -1.96 -1.46 10.85
CA ILE A 141 -1.19 -0.73 11.85
C ILE A 141 -2.13 0.15 12.65
N ILE A 142 -2.09 0.00 13.95
CA ILE A 142 -2.81 0.84 14.92
C ILE A 142 -1.77 1.64 15.69
N SER A 143 -1.75 2.95 15.50
CA SER A 143 -0.80 3.86 16.17
C SER A 143 -1.20 4.06 17.62
N LYS A 144 -0.25 3.88 18.54
CA LYS A 144 -0.46 4.16 19.97
C LYS A 144 -0.65 5.65 20.24
N GLU A 145 0.04 6.53 19.49
CA GLU A 145 -0.16 7.98 19.53
C GLU A 145 -1.60 8.36 19.13
N GLU A 146 -2.15 7.78 18.03
CA GLU A 146 -3.53 8.05 17.61
C GLU A 146 -4.56 7.51 18.62
N LEU A 147 -4.27 6.42 19.33
CA LEU A 147 -5.13 5.91 20.42
C LEU A 147 -5.15 6.88 21.60
N GLU A 148 -3.97 7.36 22.05
CA GLU A 148 -3.86 8.35 23.12
C GLU A 148 -4.55 9.67 22.77
N ASP A 149 -4.34 10.18 21.55
CA ASP A 149 -4.98 11.42 21.07
C ASP A 149 -6.51 11.35 21.00
N ASN A 150 -7.06 10.16 20.85
CA ASN A 150 -8.52 9.92 20.82
C ASN A 150 -9.08 9.43 22.17
N ASP A 151 -8.28 9.41 23.23
CA ASP A 151 -8.67 8.89 24.57
C ASP A 151 -9.18 7.43 24.51
N ILE A 152 -8.60 6.59 23.63
CA ILE A 152 -8.96 5.18 23.49
C ILE A 152 -7.99 4.33 24.32
N GLU A 153 -8.48 3.75 25.40
CA GLU A 153 -7.72 2.76 26.18
C GLU A 153 -7.78 1.40 25.46
N VAL A 154 -6.64 0.77 25.25
CA VAL A 154 -6.51 -0.54 24.59
C VAL A 154 -5.77 -1.51 25.51
N ASP A 155 -6.39 -2.65 25.77
CA ASP A 155 -5.71 -3.82 26.32
C ASP A 155 -5.10 -4.60 25.13
N ALA A 156 -3.77 -4.73 25.11
CA ALA A 156 -3.05 -5.38 24.03
C ALA A 156 -3.43 -6.87 23.88
N ASP A 157 -3.71 -7.55 24.98
CA ASP A 157 -4.12 -8.97 24.98
C ASP A 157 -5.54 -9.12 24.40
N GLU A 158 -6.45 -8.21 24.74
CA GLU A 158 -7.82 -8.20 24.19
C GLU A 158 -7.79 -7.89 22.67
N LEU A 159 -6.99 -6.91 22.24
CA LEU A 159 -6.82 -6.59 20.81
C LEU A 159 -6.20 -7.75 20.04
N MET A 160 -5.18 -8.40 20.60
CA MET A 160 -4.57 -9.58 20.02
C MET A 160 -5.58 -10.71 19.84
N MET A 161 -6.36 -11.03 20.89
CA MET A 161 -7.39 -12.08 20.82
C MET A 161 -8.43 -11.75 19.76
N LEU A 162 -8.91 -10.50 19.72
CA LEU A 162 -9.88 -10.04 18.72
C LEU A 162 -9.36 -10.21 17.29
N ALA A 163 -8.10 -9.81 17.04
CA ALA A 163 -7.49 -9.91 15.72
C ALA A 163 -7.30 -11.38 15.30
N LEU A 164 -6.79 -12.24 16.18
CA LEU A 164 -6.59 -13.66 15.90
C LEU A 164 -7.92 -14.40 15.67
N ASP A 165 -8.93 -14.13 16.48
CA ASP A 165 -10.27 -14.70 16.30
C ASP A 165 -10.92 -14.26 14.97
N ALA A 166 -10.59 -13.07 14.48
CA ALA A 166 -11.05 -12.56 13.20
C ALA A 166 -10.30 -13.15 11.99
N GLY A 167 -9.17 -13.83 12.21
CA GLY A 167 -8.37 -14.49 11.16
C GLY A 167 -6.98 -13.89 10.94
N ALA A 168 -6.46 -13.08 11.86
CA ALA A 168 -5.06 -12.65 11.78
C ALA A 168 -4.10 -13.83 11.97
N GLU A 169 -2.98 -13.80 11.25
CA GLU A 169 -1.91 -14.80 11.38
C GLU A 169 -0.90 -14.45 12.47
N ASP A 170 -0.68 -13.14 12.67
CA ASP A 170 0.31 -12.65 13.64
C ASP A 170 -0.12 -11.29 14.21
N PHE A 171 0.36 -11.02 15.42
CA PHE A 171 0.15 -9.78 16.16
C PHE A 171 1.44 -9.39 16.86
N SER A 172 1.87 -8.15 16.67
CA SER A 172 3.05 -7.58 17.34
C SER A 172 2.67 -6.32 18.11
N ASP A 173 3.10 -6.28 19.37
CA ASP A 173 3.04 -5.10 20.24
C ASP A 173 4.40 -4.39 20.20
N GLU A 174 4.52 -3.39 19.31
CA GLU A 174 5.72 -2.60 19.11
C GLU A 174 5.66 -1.32 19.97
N GLU A 175 6.79 -0.62 20.11
CA GLU A 175 6.87 0.57 20.98
C GLU A 175 5.87 1.65 20.60
N GLU A 176 5.68 1.93 19.29
CA GLU A 176 4.84 3.03 18.80
C GLU A 176 3.51 2.57 18.19
N ALA A 177 3.33 1.26 17.94
CA ALA A 177 2.15 0.75 17.25
C ALA A 177 1.88 -0.72 17.54
N TYR A 178 0.64 -1.16 17.31
CA TYR A 178 0.30 -2.57 17.13
C TYR A 178 0.33 -2.90 15.64
N GLU A 179 1.00 -4.00 15.27
CA GLU A 179 1.01 -4.54 13.91
C GLU A 179 0.21 -5.84 13.87
N ILE A 180 -0.72 -5.94 12.94
CA ILE A 180 -1.56 -7.11 12.71
C ILE A 180 -1.31 -7.59 11.29
N ILE A 181 -0.95 -8.87 11.14
CA ILE A 181 -0.66 -9.50 9.86
C ILE A 181 -1.72 -10.55 9.56
N THR A 182 -2.18 -10.58 8.32
CA THR A 182 -3.18 -11.54 7.82
C THR A 182 -2.71 -12.18 6.52
N ALA A 183 -3.32 -13.30 6.14
CA ALA A 183 -3.34 -13.69 4.74
C ALA A 183 -4.08 -12.63 3.91
N PRO A 184 -3.74 -12.42 2.62
CA PRO A 184 -4.42 -11.42 1.79
C PRO A 184 -5.93 -11.62 1.71
N GLU A 185 -6.40 -12.87 1.68
CA GLU A 185 -7.81 -13.25 1.63
C GLU A 185 -8.59 -12.94 2.92
N ASP A 186 -7.91 -12.94 4.08
CA ASP A 186 -8.54 -12.70 5.38
C ASP A 186 -8.47 -11.22 5.80
N PHE A 187 -7.71 -10.40 5.08
CA PHE A 187 -7.49 -8.98 5.38
C PHE A 187 -8.78 -8.21 5.58
N SER A 188 -9.73 -8.32 4.63
CA SER A 188 -11.00 -7.58 4.70
C SER A 188 -11.81 -7.93 5.94
N ALA A 189 -11.85 -9.21 6.33
CA ALA A 189 -12.60 -9.67 7.50
C ALA A 189 -12.00 -9.11 8.80
N VAL A 190 -10.68 -9.18 8.96
CA VAL A 190 -9.98 -8.64 10.14
C VAL A 190 -10.14 -7.12 10.22
N ARG A 191 -9.94 -6.41 9.09
CA ARG A 191 -10.11 -4.94 9.02
C ARG A 191 -11.53 -4.52 9.43
N GLU A 192 -12.57 -5.22 8.94
CA GLU A 192 -13.96 -4.90 9.25
C GLU A 192 -14.31 -5.13 10.73
N VAL A 193 -13.73 -6.15 11.37
CA VAL A 193 -13.91 -6.41 12.80
C VAL A 193 -13.30 -5.26 13.62
N LEU A 194 -12.07 -4.87 13.31
CA LEU A 194 -11.39 -3.76 14.00
C LEU A 194 -12.13 -2.42 13.79
N GLU A 195 -12.65 -2.17 12.60
CA GLU A 195 -13.45 -0.97 12.29
C GLU A 195 -14.76 -0.92 13.12
N LYS A 196 -15.45 -2.07 13.29
CA LYS A 196 -16.67 -2.16 14.12
C LYS A 196 -16.41 -1.89 15.60
N GLU A 197 -15.26 -2.30 16.10
CA GLU A 197 -14.82 -2.02 17.47
C GLU A 197 -14.21 -0.61 17.61
N ASN A 198 -14.23 0.20 16.55
CA ASN A 198 -13.76 1.59 16.50
C ASN A 198 -12.25 1.76 16.75
N TYR A 199 -11.42 0.77 16.40
CA TYR A 199 -9.98 0.95 16.42
C TYR A 199 -9.53 1.86 15.28
N PRO A 200 -8.81 2.97 15.55
CA PRO A 200 -8.26 3.82 14.49
C PRO A 200 -7.09 3.09 13.83
N MET A 201 -7.16 2.92 12.52
CA MET A 201 -6.10 2.28 11.75
C MET A 201 -5.26 3.35 11.05
N ALA A 202 -4.01 3.50 11.46
CA ALA A 202 -3.05 4.40 10.81
C ALA A 202 -2.75 3.95 9.37
N SER A 203 -2.76 2.63 9.14
CA SER A 203 -2.67 2.02 7.81
C SER A 203 -3.40 0.68 7.82
N ALA A 204 -4.06 0.33 6.71
CA ALA A 204 -4.66 -0.97 6.49
C ALA A 204 -4.65 -1.27 4.98
N GLU A 205 -3.77 -2.15 4.54
CA GLU A 205 -3.61 -2.49 3.13
C GLU A 205 -3.04 -3.91 2.94
N VAL A 206 -3.30 -4.50 1.77
CA VAL A 206 -2.55 -5.69 1.32
C VAL A 206 -1.24 -5.17 0.72
N THR A 207 -0.12 -5.64 1.25
CA THR A 207 1.22 -5.14 0.95
C THR A 207 2.22 -6.27 0.70
N MET A 208 3.39 -5.92 0.16
CA MET A 208 4.51 -6.85 -0.04
C MET A 208 5.53 -6.61 1.07
N ILE A 209 5.69 -7.58 1.98
CA ILE A 209 6.60 -7.49 3.12
C ILE A 209 7.91 -8.20 2.77
N PRO A 210 9.07 -7.51 2.82
CA PRO A 210 10.36 -8.16 2.57
C PRO A 210 10.67 -9.19 3.65
N GLN A 211 11.14 -10.37 3.22
CA GLN A 211 11.64 -11.40 4.15
C GLN A 211 12.96 -11.00 4.81
N ASN A 212 13.76 -10.19 4.14
CA ASN A 212 15.02 -9.67 4.65
C ASN A 212 15.21 -8.22 4.19
N TYR A 213 15.74 -7.39 5.08
CA TYR A 213 16.07 -6.00 4.81
C TYR A 213 17.58 -5.84 4.53
N VAL A 214 17.93 -4.83 3.74
CA VAL A 214 19.30 -4.47 3.36
C VAL A 214 19.55 -3.02 3.75
N THR A 215 20.52 -2.79 4.62
CA THR A 215 20.97 -1.44 5.01
C THR A 215 21.99 -0.91 4.01
N LEU A 216 21.78 0.30 3.51
CA LEU A 216 22.75 1.01 2.67
C LEU A 216 23.60 1.93 3.54
N THR A 217 24.92 1.92 3.29
CA THR A 217 25.88 2.78 3.99
C THR A 217 26.58 3.78 3.06
N ASP A 218 26.54 3.54 1.75
CA ASP A 218 27.11 4.45 0.75
C ASP A 218 26.14 5.57 0.42
N GLU A 219 26.53 6.81 0.65
CA GLU A 219 25.71 8.01 0.42
C GLU A 219 25.30 8.17 -1.05
N ASN A 220 26.13 7.71 -1.99
CA ASN A 220 25.80 7.77 -3.41
C ASN A 220 24.71 6.77 -3.74
N ASP A 221 24.77 5.54 -3.22
CA ASP A 221 23.76 4.51 -3.42
C ASP A 221 22.41 4.94 -2.82
N ILE A 222 22.41 5.50 -1.60
CA ILE A 222 21.23 6.09 -0.97
C ILE A 222 20.61 7.17 -1.86
N ARG A 223 21.42 8.08 -2.40
CA ARG A 223 20.97 9.15 -3.29
C ARG A 223 20.38 8.60 -4.61
N GLN A 224 21.03 7.59 -5.18
CA GLN A 224 20.56 6.96 -6.42
C GLN A 224 19.25 6.19 -6.20
N LEU A 225 19.13 5.46 -5.08
CA LEU A 225 17.90 4.77 -4.72
C LEU A 225 16.75 5.75 -4.51
N ASN A 226 16.95 6.80 -3.71
CA ASN A 226 15.94 7.85 -3.51
C ASN A 226 15.49 8.46 -4.84
N ARG A 227 16.42 8.70 -5.77
CA ARG A 227 16.07 9.18 -7.12
C ARG A 227 15.17 8.21 -7.88
N THR A 228 15.41 6.90 -7.78
CA THR A 228 14.53 5.88 -8.37
C THR A 228 13.14 5.95 -7.75
N LEU A 229 13.07 5.96 -6.41
CA LEU A 229 11.80 5.98 -5.67
C LEU A 229 10.99 7.26 -5.96
N ASP A 230 11.65 8.42 -6.00
CA ASP A 230 10.99 9.70 -6.32
C ASP A 230 10.42 9.72 -7.74
N LEU A 231 11.17 9.21 -8.74
CA LEU A 231 10.68 9.15 -10.13
C LEU A 231 9.53 8.17 -10.31
N LEU A 232 9.53 7.05 -9.58
CA LEU A 232 8.41 6.10 -9.56
C LEU A 232 7.20 6.72 -8.84
N ASP A 233 7.45 7.42 -7.75
CA ASP A 233 6.39 8.10 -7.00
C ASP A 233 5.78 9.29 -7.75
N GLU A 234 6.46 9.88 -8.73
CA GLU A 234 5.92 10.92 -9.60
C GLU A 234 5.06 10.37 -10.75
N ASP A 235 5.16 9.09 -11.09
CA ASP A 235 4.38 8.47 -12.17
C ASP A 235 2.95 8.16 -11.72
N ASP A 236 1.96 8.71 -12.41
CA ASP A 236 0.52 8.51 -12.10
C ASP A 236 0.06 7.07 -12.33
N ASP A 237 0.75 6.29 -13.13
CA ASP A 237 0.43 4.88 -13.38
C ASP A 237 0.92 3.97 -12.24
N VAL A 238 1.91 4.40 -11.45
CA VAL A 238 2.46 3.65 -10.32
C VAL A 238 1.52 3.78 -9.11
N GLN A 239 1.10 2.62 -8.60
CA GLN A 239 0.23 2.50 -7.43
C GLN A 239 1.04 2.32 -6.16
N ASN A 240 1.95 1.34 -6.18
CA ASN A 240 2.78 0.99 -5.04
C ASN A 240 4.19 0.68 -5.49
N VAL A 241 5.17 1.06 -4.65
CA VAL A 241 6.57 0.67 -4.76
C VAL A 241 6.95 -0.01 -3.45
N TYR A 242 7.45 -1.24 -3.57
CA TYR A 242 7.93 -2.01 -2.43
C TYR A 242 9.43 -2.26 -2.61
N HIS A 243 10.18 -2.19 -1.54
CA HIS A 243 11.61 -2.43 -1.54
C HIS A 243 12.07 -3.03 -0.22
N ASN A 244 13.24 -3.67 -0.24
CA ASN A 244 13.83 -4.26 0.95
C ASN A 244 14.95 -3.40 1.57
N TRP A 245 14.98 -2.12 1.25
CA TRP A 245 15.89 -1.17 1.89
C TRP A 245 15.41 -0.86 3.31
N ASP A 246 16.34 -0.98 4.28
CA ASP A 246 16.17 -0.57 5.67
C ASP A 246 16.68 0.88 5.80
N GLU A 247 15.77 1.85 5.89
CA GLU A 247 16.06 3.29 5.93
C GLU A 247 16.64 3.72 7.29
#